data_3defd818bf45200e3af75fbad8358bec
#
_entry.id   3defd818bf45200e3af75fbad8358bec
#
_cell.length_a   1.000
_cell.length_b   1.000
_cell.length_c   1.000
_cell.angle_alpha   90.00
_cell.angle_beta   90.00
_cell.angle_gamma   90.00
#
_symmetry.space_group_name_H-M   'P 1'
#
loop_
_entity.id
_entity.type
_entity.pdbx_description
1 polymer ?
#
loop_
_entity_poly.entity_id
_entity_poly.type
_entity_poly.pdbx_seq_one_letter_code
_entity_poly.pdbx_strand_id
1 'polypeptide(L)'
;MTKYLVAALVILFCCDGNALACDCGKRVPKPCQDLAATDVVFVGTVLRIDSTVSEEDGSTHFGDTVYRFRIDEKISGTAGSEIGIYARPDKEGCGFIFSEGEQYLVFPTQGRDGRLYTTVCSETRSIEFAQALLIQLRAMRENRPLPSVYGILRNAEQPFGSPSVRFPGEPLANTRIQLRSEDRVLESKTDSNGVYAFQDVPAGEYQMTAELPAGLGLAHAFLDEPLEPLKLPAGVCFEYDVSAQATGRIQGRVLGPDGKALSFADLDLFPAGKYPEWEFRWSEFQDQKKHAGFFEFNRVKPGDYILVFNDLDRIDPDTPYPRFYYPGVRELTHAEKIHMEPGQQFLGADIRVYGGHPARDITVKLVAEEGKLPNIHYVEVTGLDGSSPGEQELKLGIFTMSLYTDVHYTLHGEGYCSTSGTESKTESVEVEGSDFDAKEIILVFRGKGCAELPKATQSEEP
;
A
#
# COMPACT_ATOMS: atom_id res chain seq x y z
N MET A 1 -52.07 -37.48 9.52
CA MET A 1 -51.74 -36.84 8.25
C MET A 1 -50.55 -35.92 8.51
N THR A 2 -49.38 -36.45 8.32
CA THR A 2 -48.10 -35.84 8.68
C THR A 2 -47.46 -35.24 7.43
N LYS A 3 -47.32 -33.91 7.37
CA LYS A 3 -46.65 -33.22 6.27
C LYS A 3 -45.16 -33.07 6.62
N TYR A 4 -44.29 -33.71 5.86
CA TYR A 4 -42.85 -33.55 5.95
C TYR A 4 -42.45 -32.27 5.23
N LEU A 5 -41.84 -31.33 5.96
CA LEU A 5 -41.13 -30.17 5.43
C LEU A 5 -39.69 -30.62 5.20
N VAL A 6 -39.30 -30.68 3.93
CA VAL A 6 -37.89 -30.87 3.54
C VAL A 6 -37.26 -29.47 3.50
N ALA A 7 -36.42 -29.17 4.49
CA ALA A 7 -35.57 -27.99 4.47
C ALA A 7 -34.32 -28.29 3.63
N ALA A 8 -34.26 -27.71 2.44
CA ALA A 8 -33.02 -27.73 1.62
C ALA A 8 -32.00 -26.77 2.23
N LEU A 9 -30.95 -27.34 2.83
CA LEU A 9 -29.79 -26.61 3.32
C LEU A 9 -28.91 -26.28 2.12
N VAL A 10 -29.04 -25.07 1.61
CA VAL A 10 -28.07 -24.54 0.62
C VAL A 10 -26.81 -24.13 1.37
N ILE A 11 -25.80 -24.99 1.30
CA ILE A 11 -24.44 -24.64 1.77
C ILE A 11 -23.81 -23.75 0.71
N LEU A 12 -23.86 -22.43 0.94
CA LEU A 12 -23.01 -21.48 0.23
C LEU A 12 -21.56 -21.73 0.66
N PHE A 13 -20.79 -22.40 -0.17
CA PHE A 13 -19.33 -22.32 -0.12
C PHE A 13 -18.93 -20.93 -0.61
N CYS A 14 -18.83 -19.97 0.32
CA CYS A 14 -18.02 -18.78 0.10
C CYS A 14 -16.58 -19.27 0.00
N CYS A 15 -16.01 -19.25 -1.20
CA CYS A 15 -14.58 -19.28 -1.38
C CYS A 15 -14.06 -17.92 -0.87
N ASP A 16 -13.86 -17.81 0.44
CA ASP A 16 -13.00 -16.80 1.00
C ASP A 16 -11.58 -17.08 0.48
N GLY A 17 -11.21 -16.41 -0.61
CA GLY A 17 -9.83 -16.27 -1.00
C GLY A 17 -9.12 -15.44 0.06
N ASN A 18 -8.82 -16.04 1.20
CA ASN A 18 -7.92 -15.46 2.19
C ASN A 18 -6.57 -15.31 1.50
N ALA A 19 -6.25 -14.10 1.04
CA ALA A 19 -4.86 -13.70 0.92
C ALA A 19 -4.31 -13.82 2.34
N LEU A 20 -3.58 -14.89 2.62
CA LEU A 20 -2.90 -15.12 3.89
C LEU A 20 -1.76 -14.09 3.98
N ALA A 21 -2.10 -12.87 4.37
CA ALA A 21 -1.13 -11.92 4.86
C ALA A 21 -0.55 -12.52 6.15
N CYS A 22 0.79 -12.44 6.31
CA CYS A 22 1.46 -12.92 7.51
C CYS A 22 0.96 -12.12 8.72
N ASP A 23 0.02 -12.67 9.47
CA ASP A 23 -0.45 -12.06 10.71
C ASP A 23 0.54 -12.40 11.83
N CYS A 24 1.42 -11.45 12.15
CA CYS A 24 2.38 -11.59 13.24
C CYS A 24 1.80 -11.29 14.63
N GLY A 25 0.52 -10.96 14.72
CA GLY A 25 -0.09 -10.49 15.96
C GLY A 25 0.43 -9.10 16.39
N LYS A 26 -0.26 -8.49 17.36
CA LYS A 26 0.18 -7.21 17.92
C LYS A 26 1.40 -7.41 18.82
N ARG A 27 2.39 -6.52 18.73
CA ARG A 27 3.49 -6.48 19.69
C ARG A 27 2.93 -6.16 21.07
N VAL A 28 3.24 -7.01 22.02
CA VAL A 28 2.83 -6.85 23.42
C VAL A 28 4.07 -6.68 24.29
N PRO A 29 3.97 -5.96 25.43
CA PRO A 29 5.06 -5.90 26.40
C PRO A 29 5.50 -7.29 26.82
N LYS A 30 6.82 -7.57 26.76
CA LYS A 30 7.40 -8.85 27.14
C LYS A 30 8.25 -8.70 28.44
N PRO A 31 8.37 -9.74 29.28
CA PRO A 31 9.38 -9.76 30.33
C PRO A 31 10.76 -9.46 29.73
N CYS A 32 11.55 -8.60 30.37
CA CYS A 32 12.86 -8.20 29.84
C CYS A 32 13.80 -9.37 29.57
N GLN A 33 13.69 -10.45 30.34
CA GLN A 33 14.47 -11.68 30.16
C GLN A 33 14.19 -12.43 28.86
N ASP A 34 13.03 -12.18 28.23
CA ASP A 34 12.58 -12.89 27.03
C ASP A 34 13.02 -12.18 25.73
N LEU A 35 13.73 -11.03 25.83
CA LEU A 35 14.17 -10.27 24.64
C LEU A 35 15.14 -11.03 23.74
N ALA A 36 15.90 -11.97 24.28
CA ALA A 36 16.86 -12.79 23.55
C ALA A 36 16.56 -14.31 23.70
N ALA A 37 15.29 -14.67 23.69
CA ALA A 37 14.84 -16.06 23.91
C ALA A 37 15.20 -17.04 22.78
N THR A 38 15.98 -16.63 21.78
CA THR A 38 16.47 -17.47 20.69
C THR A 38 17.91 -17.92 20.92
N ASP A 39 18.25 -19.14 20.48
CA ASP A 39 19.58 -19.72 20.69
C ASP A 39 20.70 -18.94 20.00
N VAL A 40 20.41 -18.28 18.88
CA VAL A 40 21.38 -17.51 18.10
C VAL A 40 20.80 -16.14 17.78
N VAL A 41 21.55 -15.06 18.13
CA VAL A 41 21.24 -13.67 17.72
C VAL A 41 22.56 -13.01 17.32
N PHE A 42 22.56 -12.33 16.19
CA PHE A 42 23.76 -11.66 15.68
C PHE A 42 23.41 -10.43 14.82
N VAL A 43 24.38 -9.53 14.70
CA VAL A 43 24.42 -8.52 13.64
C VAL A 43 25.31 -9.07 12.53
N GLY A 44 24.84 -9.01 11.29
CA GLY A 44 25.61 -9.53 10.16
C GLY A 44 25.30 -8.81 8.84
N THR A 45 26.27 -8.85 7.95
CA THR A 45 26.18 -8.33 6.59
C THR A 45 25.95 -9.47 5.61
N VAL A 46 24.98 -9.33 4.71
CA VAL A 46 24.72 -10.33 3.66
C VAL A 46 25.85 -10.30 2.63
N LEU A 47 26.56 -11.41 2.48
CA LEU A 47 27.65 -11.55 1.53
C LEU A 47 27.17 -11.96 0.14
N ARG A 48 26.19 -12.87 0.09
CA ARG A 48 25.60 -13.39 -1.15
C ARG A 48 24.28 -14.10 -0.88
N ILE A 49 23.51 -14.27 -1.93
CA ILE A 49 22.22 -14.97 -1.95
C ILE A 49 22.37 -16.18 -2.88
N ASP A 50 22.26 -17.38 -2.32
CA ASP A 50 22.30 -18.64 -3.07
C ASP A 50 20.85 -19.11 -3.26
N SER A 51 20.29 -19.06 -4.46
CA SER A 51 18.95 -19.56 -4.77
C SER A 51 19.06 -20.77 -5.70
N THR A 52 18.36 -21.84 -5.38
CA THR A 52 18.21 -22.97 -6.29
C THR A 52 16.93 -22.79 -7.09
N VAL A 53 17.04 -22.83 -8.40
CA VAL A 53 15.90 -22.84 -9.32
C VAL A 53 15.92 -24.16 -10.05
N SER A 54 14.83 -24.92 -10.01
CA SER A 54 14.64 -26.13 -10.80
C SER A 54 13.47 -25.91 -11.78
N GLU A 55 13.64 -26.37 -13.00
CA GLU A 55 12.56 -26.46 -13.98
C GLU A 55 12.09 -27.90 -14.05
N GLU A 56 10.89 -28.17 -13.54
CA GLU A 56 10.21 -29.46 -13.70
C GLU A 56 8.85 -29.21 -14.38
N ASP A 57 8.55 -30.02 -15.38
CA ASP A 57 7.28 -30.00 -16.13
C ASP A 57 6.87 -28.65 -16.74
N GLY A 58 7.85 -27.84 -17.17
CA GLY A 58 7.60 -26.51 -17.73
C GLY A 58 7.19 -25.44 -16.71
N SER A 59 7.28 -25.76 -15.43
CA SER A 59 7.06 -24.82 -14.33
C SER A 59 8.37 -24.52 -13.62
N THR A 60 8.61 -23.23 -13.35
CA THR A 60 9.77 -22.78 -12.57
C THR A 60 9.49 -22.98 -11.09
N HIS A 61 10.21 -23.91 -10.45
CA HIS A 61 10.16 -24.10 -9.01
C HIS A 61 11.34 -23.37 -8.36
N PHE A 62 11.02 -22.43 -7.47
CA PHE A 62 12.02 -21.77 -6.63
C PHE A 62 12.30 -22.71 -5.45
N GLY A 63 13.54 -23.21 -5.36
CA GLY A 63 14.00 -24.00 -4.23
C GLY A 63 14.42 -23.12 -3.05
N ASP A 64 15.10 -23.73 -2.09
CA ASP A 64 15.56 -23.03 -0.89
C ASP A 64 16.48 -21.85 -1.26
N THR A 65 16.14 -20.66 -0.80
CA THR A 65 17.03 -19.50 -0.86
C THR A 65 17.83 -19.44 0.43
N VAL A 66 19.16 -19.37 0.31
CA VAL A 66 20.09 -19.27 1.42
C VAL A 66 20.82 -17.94 1.38
N TYR A 67 20.67 -17.16 2.42
CA TYR A 67 21.40 -15.92 2.63
C TYR A 67 22.67 -16.21 3.43
N ARG A 68 23.84 -15.92 2.85
CA ARG A 68 25.13 -16.06 3.51
C ARG A 68 25.54 -14.77 4.18
N PHE A 69 25.65 -14.82 5.50
CA PHE A 69 26.05 -13.68 6.32
C PHE A 69 27.48 -13.81 6.79
N ARG A 70 28.23 -12.69 6.74
CA ARG A 70 29.37 -12.44 7.62
C ARG A 70 28.80 -11.96 8.96
N ILE A 71 29.26 -12.55 10.06
CA ILE A 71 28.87 -12.11 11.40
C ILE A 71 29.77 -10.95 11.81
N ASP A 72 29.17 -9.77 11.98
CA ASP A 72 29.85 -8.55 12.38
C ASP A 72 29.87 -8.40 13.93
N GLU A 73 28.78 -8.79 14.62
CA GLU A 73 28.67 -8.81 16.08
C GLU A 73 27.85 -10.01 16.55
N LYS A 74 28.37 -10.77 17.51
CA LYS A 74 27.63 -11.82 18.20
C LYS A 74 26.90 -11.25 19.41
N ILE A 75 25.60 -11.47 19.47
CA ILE A 75 24.78 -11.08 20.62
C ILE A 75 24.58 -12.28 21.54
N SER A 76 24.12 -13.43 21.02
CA SER A 76 23.96 -14.67 21.77
C SER A 76 24.28 -15.89 20.89
N GLY A 77 24.52 -17.05 21.52
CA GLY A 77 24.75 -18.32 20.86
C GLY A 77 26.13 -18.48 20.23
N THR A 78 26.34 -19.63 19.56
CA THR A 78 27.60 -19.97 18.90
C THR A 78 27.43 -19.88 17.39
N ALA A 79 28.15 -18.97 16.77
CA ALA A 79 28.26 -18.90 15.34
C ALA A 79 29.72 -18.72 14.95
N GLY A 80 30.12 -19.24 13.78
CA GLY A 80 31.44 -19.00 13.19
C GLY A 80 31.60 -17.54 12.76
N SER A 81 32.49 -17.29 11.82
CA SER A 81 32.59 -15.98 11.15
C SER A 81 31.54 -15.78 10.07
N GLU A 82 30.97 -16.87 9.55
CA GLU A 82 29.93 -16.88 8.56
C GLU A 82 28.79 -17.84 8.96
N ILE A 83 27.58 -17.54 8.53
CA ILE A 83 26.38 -18.33 8.81
C ILE A 83 25.42 -18.27 7.61
N GLY A 84 24.70 -19.39 7.35
CA GLY A 84 23.64 -19.45 6.35
C GLY A 84 22.27 -19.37 7.01
N ILE A 85 21.45 -18.44 6.56
CA ILE A 85 20.05 -18.28 6.97
C ILE A 85 19.17 -18.65 5.78
N TYR A 86 18.23 -19.54 6.01
CA TYR A 86 17.31 -20.00 4.97
C TYR A 86 16.03 -19.15 4.97
N ALA A 87 15.62 -18.71 3.79
CA ALA A 87 14.26 -18.24 3.62
C ALA A 87 13.35 -19.47 3.73
N ARG A 88 12.31 -19.37 4.54
CA ARG A 88 11.33 -20.46 4.60
C ARG A 88 10.54 -20.44 3.29
N PRO A 89 10.56 -21.53 2.50
CA PRO A 89 9.71 -21.65 1.33
C PRO A 89 8.30 -22.01 1.81
N ASP A 90 7.62 -21.06 2.43
CA ASP A 90 6.21 -21.24 2.72
C ASP A 90 5.39 -20.71 1.56
N LYS A 91 4.34 -21.44 1.22
CA LYS A 91 3.36 -21.02 0.20
C LYS A 91 2.67 -19.69 0.56
N GLU A 92 2.93 -19.19 1.75
CA GLU A 92 2.32 -18.01 2.37
C GLU A 92 3.20 -16.76 2.25
N GLY A 93 4.46 -16.90 1.80
CA GLY A 93 5.35 -15.75 1.58
C GLY A 93 5.85 -15.06 2.86
N CYS A 94 5.81 -15.73 4.02
CA CYS A 94 6.21 -15.16 5.31
C CYS A 94 7.73 -15.20 5.58
N GLY A 95 8.54 -15.61 4.61
CA GLY A 95 10.00 -15.56 4.70
C GLY A 95 10.52 -14.12 4.74
N PHE A 96 11.53 -13.85 5.57
CA PHE A 96 12.19 -12.55 5.57
C PHE A 96 13.14 -12.46 4.37
N ILE A 97 13.08 -11.35 3.63
CA ILE A 97 13.90 -11.10 2.44
C ILE A 97 15.05 -10.17 2.82
N PHE A 98 16.28 -10.60 2.47
CA PHE A 98 17.49 -9.82 2.71
C PHE A 98 18.09 -9.34 1.38
N SER A 99 18.83 -8.23 1.43
CA SER A 99 19.56 -7.65 0.28
C SER A 99 21.08 -7.82 0.46
N GLU A 100 21.79 -8.13 -0.63
CA GLU A 100 23.26 -8.24 -0.61
C GLU A 100 23.93 -6.91 -0.22
N GLY A 101 24.96 -7.02 0.60
CA GLY A 101 25.70 -5.86 1.10
C GLY A 101 25.06 -5.15 2.29
N GLU A 102 23.78 -5.42 2.57
CA GLU A 102 23.05 -4.79 3.68
C GLU A 102 23.30 -5.49 5.00
N GLN A 103 23.19 -4.73 6.09
CA GLN A 103 23.40 -5.21 7.46
C GLN A 103 22.08 -5.36 8.22
N TYR A 104 21.96 -6.46 8.96
CA TYR A 104 20.74 -6.81 9.70
C TYR A 104 21.06 -7.29 11.11
N LEU A 105 20.14 -7.03 12.04
CA LEU A 105 20.02 -7.78 13.29
C LEU A 105 19.14 -9.00 13.01
N VAL A 106 19.68 -10.20 13.25
CA VAL A 106 19.07 -11.47 12.83
C VAL A 106 18.71 -12.33 14.02
N PHE A 107 17.44 -12.75 14.07
CA PHE A 107 16.88 -13.68 15.07
C PHE A 107 16.39 -14.94 14.35
N PRO A 108 17.29 -15.89 14.04
CA PRO A 108 16.88 -17.09 13.39
C PRO A 108 16.31 -18.11 14.40
N THR A 109 15.43 -18.96 13.92
CA THR A 109 14.90 -20.12 14.63
C THR A 109 15.39 -21.39 13.97
N GLN A 110 15.77 -22.40 14.76
CA GLN A 110 16.20 -23.68 14.22
C GLN A 110 14.99 -24.53 13.81
N GLY A 111 14.98 -24.96 12.55
CA GLY A 111 14.01 -25.90 12.04
C GLY A 111 14.27 -27.34 12.49
N ARG A 112 13.32 -28.23 12.24
CA ARG A 112 13.45 -29.69 12.55
C ARG A 112 14.57 -30.35 11.76
N ASP A 113 14.96 -29.79 10.66
CA ASP A 113 16.06 -30.21 9.77
C ASP A 113 17.43 -29.68 10.21
N GLY A 114 17.49 -28.95 11.34
CA GLY A 114 18.71 -28.35 11.87
C GLY A 114 19.13 -27.05 11.19
N ARG A 115 18.43 -26.60 10.17
CA ARG A 115 18.70 -25.33 9.47
C ARG A 115 18.15 -24.14 10.25
N LEU A 116 18.72 -22.96 10.01
CA LEU A 116 18.29 -21.71 10.61
C LEU A 116 17.40 -20.93 9.64
N TYR A 117 16.22 -20.54 10.11
CA TYR A 117 15.21 -19.83 9.34
C TYR A 117 14.84 -18.49 10.00
N THR A 118 14.45 -17.52 9.18
CA THR A 118 13.82 -16.30 9.66
C THR A 118 12.47 -16.09 8.97
N THR A 119 11.57 -15.37 9.64
CA THR A 119 10.28 -14.96 9.10
C THR A 119 10.08 -13.47 9.36
N VAL A 120 9.15 -12.83 8.63
CA VAL A 120 8.76 -11.44 8.87
C VAL A 120 8.21 -11.20 10.28
N CYS A 121 7.78 -12.28 10.97
CA CYS A 121 7.30 -12.21 12.35
C CYS A 121 8.41 -12.39 13.40
N SER A 122 9.66 -12.62 12.99
CA SER A 122 10.79 -12.63 13.91
C SER A 122 11.20 -11.19 14.26
N GLU A 123 12.06 -11.03 15.28
CA GLU A 123 12.65 -9.71 15.60
C GLU A 123 13.76 -9.30 14.60
N THR A 124 13.95 -10.09 13.51
CA THR A 124 14.90 -9.78 12.43
C THR A 124 14.50 -8.49 11.70
N ARG A 125 15.46 -7.58 11.53
CA ARG A 125 15.25 -6.29 10.87
C ARG A 125 16.55 -5.70 10.36
N SER A 126 16.48 -4.73 9.42
CA SER A 126 17.66 -3.99 9.01
C SER A 126 18.27 -3.21 10.17
N ILE A 127 19.59 -2.97 10.10
CA ILE A 127 20.36 -2.40 11.21
C ILE A 127 19.86 -1.01 11.62
N GLU A 128 19.34 -0.23 10.69
CA GLU A 128 18.83 1.12 10.97
C GLU A 128 17.57 1.10 11.85
N PHE A 129 16.75 0.04 11.80
CA PHE A 129 15.57 -0.15 12.66
C PHE A 129 15.86 -0.97 13.92
N ALA A 130 17.08 -1.51 14.03
CA ALA A 130 17.49 -2.36 15.13
C ALA A 130 18.15 -1.58 16.28
N GLN A 131 18.43 -0.29 16.12
CA GLN A 131 19.30 0.46 17.04
C GLN A 131 18.80 0.44 18.49
N ALA A 132 17.51 0.64 18.71
CA ALA A 132 16.93 0.63 20.06
C ALA A 132 17.01 -0.76 20.69
N LEU A 133 16.64 -1.81 19.95
CA LEU A 133 16.72 -3.20 20.41
C LEU A 133 18.16 -3.64 20.66
N LEU A 134 19.12 -3.23 19.82
CA LEU A 134 20.55 -3.51 20.00
C LEU A 134 21.10 -2.95 21.29
N ILE A 135 20.71 -1.75 21.69
CA ILE A 135 21.11 -1.17 22.96
C ILE A 135 20.64 -2.08 24.12
N GLN A 136 19.42 -2.59 24.04
CA GLN A 136 18.88 -3.52 25.04
C GLN A 136 19.66 -4.84 25.08
N LEU A 137 19.86 -5.46 23.92
CA LEU A 137 20.57 -6.73 23.81
C LEU A 137 22.02 -6.63 24.29
N ARG A 138 22.70 -5.52 23.97
CA ARG A 138 24.05 -5.24 24.49
C ARG A 138 24.05 -5.03 26.00
N ALA A 139 23.07 -4.30 26.53
CA ALA A 139 22.92 -4.12 27.97
C ALA A 139 22.67 -5.44 28.72
N MET A 140 21.83 -6.34 28.16
CA MET A 140 21.62 -7.69 28.68
C MET A 140 22.93 -8.48 28.72
N ARG A 141 23.67 -8.51 27.62
CA ARG A 141 24.98 -9.21 27.53
C ARG A 141 25.98 -8.70 28.55
N GLU A 142 25.94 -7.41 28.85
CA GLU A 142 26.85 -6.74 29.80
C GLU A 142 26.29 -6.69 31.23
N ASN A 143 25.15 -7.32 31.51
CA ASN A 143 24.46 -7.27 32.80
C ASN A 143 24.21 -5.84 33.31
N ARG A 144 23.92 -4.92 32.39
CA ARG A 144 23.53 -3.55 32.73
C ARG A 144 22.00 -3.43 32.92
N PRO A 145 21.53 -2.45 33.72
CA PRO A 145 20.10 -2.17 33.85
C PRO A 145 19.44 -1.99 32.47
N LEU A 146 18.25 -2.56 32.33
CA LEU A 146 17.47 -2.49 31.11
C LEU A 146 16.41 -1.41 31.21
N PRO A 147 16.25 -0.52 30.20
CA PRO A 147 15.11 0.38 30.13
C PRO A 147 13.78 -0.38 30.06
N SER A 148 12.79 0.12 30.77
CA SER A 148 11.43 -0.44 30.75
C SER A 148 10.68 -0.09 29.46
N VAL A 149 10.93 1.10 28.88
CA VAL A 149 10.38 1.56 27.61
C VAL A 149 11.51 2.15 26.78
N TYR A 150 11.58 1.73 25.54
CA TYR A 150 12.59 2.21 24.60
C TYR A 150 12.04 2.17 23.17
N GLY A 151 12.66 2.88 22.25
CA GLY A 151 12.25 2.90 20.86
C GLY A 151 13.01 3.93 20.04
N ILE A 152 12.56 4.11 18.81
CA ILE A 152 13.10 5.09 17.87
C ILE A 152 12.03 6.12 17.52
N LEU A 153 12.41 7.39 17.50
CA LEU A 153 11.62 8.48 16.94
C LEU A 153 12.20 8.91 15.60
N ARG A 154 11.40 8.83 14.53
CA ARG A 154 11.78 9.23 13.18
C ARG A 154 10.71 10.12 12.54
N ASN A 155 11.09 10.89 11.54
CA ASN A 155 10.12 11.53 10.67
C ASN A 155 9.36 10.44 9.90
N ALA A 156 8.05 10.59 9.76
CA ALA A 156 7.30 9.77 8.83
C ALA A 156 7.57 10.29 7.40
N GLU A 157 8.25 9.50 6.60
CA GLU A 157 8.25 9.71 5.16
C GLU A 157 7.08 8.95 4.57
N GLN A 158 6.11 9.68 4.13
CA GLN A 158 5.02 9.13 3.34
C GLN A 158 5.31 9.50 1.89
N PRO A 159 5.57 8.50 1.02
CA PRO A 159 5.54 8.76 -0.41
C PRO A 159 4.17 9.34 -0.76
N PHE A 160 4.14 10.42 -1.52
CA PHE A 160 2.90 10.98 -1.99
C PHE A 160 2.13 9.89 -2.76
N GLY A 161 0.87 9.68 -2.45
CA GLY A 161 0.02 8.74 -3.17
C GLY A 161 -0.04 7.30 -2.66
N SER A 162 0.73 6.92 -1.63
CA SER A 162 0.59 5.59 -1.04
C SER A 162 0.12 5.66 0.41
N PRO A 163 -1.10 5.25 0.74
CA PRO A 163 -1.56 5.18 2.12
C PRO A 163 -0.88 4.06 2.92
N SER A 164 -0.23 3.10 2.28
CA SER A 164 0.14 1.83 2.90
C SER A 164 1.64 1.56 3.04
N VAL A 165 2.52 2.33 2.41
CA VAL A 165 3.98 2.10 2.52
C VAL A 165 4.63 3.27 3.23
N ARG A 166 4.88 3.12 4.53
CA ARG A 166 5.64 4.06 5.34
C ARG A 166 7.09 3.63 5.35
N PHE A 167 7.90 4.34 4.61
CA PHE A 167 9.34 4.29 4.83
C PHE A 167 9.65 5.17 6.05
N PRO A 168 10.33 4.66 7.06
CA PRO A 168 10.79 5.49 8.15
C PRO A 168 11.82 6.46 7.61
N GLY A 169 11.52 7.73 7.75
CA GLY A 169 12.41 8.80 7.37
C GLY A 169 13.56 9.01 8.36
N GLU A 170 14.22 10.14 8.27
CA GLU A 170 15.38 10.48 9.08
C GLU A 170 15.08 10.46 10.59
N PRO A 171 16.02 9.98 11.42
CA PRO A 171 15.87 9.99 12.86
C PRO A 171 15.79 11.42 13.41
N LEU A 172 14.91 11.64 14.37
CA LEU A 172 14.80 12.89 15.09
C LEU A 172 15.70 12.88 16.32
N ALA A 173 16.91 13.42 16.16
CA ALA A 173 17.88 13.54 17.23
C ALA A 173 17.57 14.69 18.19
N ASN A 174 18.06 14.58 19.42
CA ASN A 174 17.96 15.62 20.45
C ASN A 174 16.52 16.05 20.81
N THR A 175 15.52 15.23 20.50
CA THR A 175 14.11 15.51 20.78
C THR A 175 13.76 15.02 22.18
N ARG A 176 13.11 15.89 22.98
CA ARG A 176 12.60 15.51 24.30
C ARG A 176 11.33 14.72 24.14
N ILE A 177 11.28 13.56 24.80
CA ILE A 177 10.10 12.68 24.86
C ILE A 177 9.68 12.56 26.31
N GLN A 178 8.38 12.58 26.58
CA GLN A 178 7.80 12.44 27.91
C GLN A 178 6.79 11.28 27.94
N LEU A 179 6.82 10.52 29.00
CA LEU A 179 5.74 9.64 29.43
C LEU A 179 5.02 10.29 30.62
N ARG A 180 3.73 10.55 30.43
CA ARG A 180 2.90 11.26 31.41
C ARG A 180 1.80 10.35 31.94
N SER A 181 1.73 10.18 33.27
CA SER A 181 0.58 9.61 33.97
C SER A 181 -0.12 10.69 34.79
N GLU A 182 -1.14 10.32 35.57
CA GLU A 182 -1.85 11.28 36.46
C GLU A 182 -0.92 11.92 37.50
N ASP A 183 0.04 11.16 38.02
CA ASP A 183 0.87 11.56 39.18
C ASP A 183 2.33 11.87 38.82
N ARG A 184 2.78 11.63 37.60
CA ARG A 184 4.19 11.81 37.23
C ARG A 184 4.42 12.12 35.76
N VAL A 185 5.59 12.70 35.50
CA VAL A 185 6.15 12.91 34.18
C VAL A 185 7.56 12.33 34.16
N LEU A 186 7.82 11.40 33.28
CA LEU A 186 9.16 10.86 33.04
C LEU A 186 9.68 11.45 31.74
N GLU A 187 10.96 11.75 31.67
CA GLU A 187 11.57 12.38 30.50
C GLU A 187 12.72 11.55 29.95
N SER A 188 12.85 11.54 28.64
CA SER A 188 13.99 11.01 27.92
C SER A 188 14.33 11.94 26.77
N LYS A 189 15.50 11.77 26.17
CA LYS A 189 15.95 12.53 25.01
C LYS A 189 16.51 11.58 23.99
N THR A 190 16.13 11.78 22.72
CA THR A 190 16.65 10.95 21.63
C THR A 190 18.14 11.23 21.37
N ASP A 191 18.89 10.18 21.06
CA ASP A 191 20.28 10.27 20.60
C ASP A 191 20.37 10.65 19.11
N SER A 192 21.57 10.57 18.52
CA SER A 192 21.80 10.86 17.09
C SER A 192 21.06 9.93 16.12
N ASN A 193 20.68 8.74 16.58
CA ASN A 193 19.93 7.74 15.80
C ASN A 193 18.43 7.79 16.07
N GLY A 194 17.96 8.81 16.83
CA GLY A 194 16.56 8.92 17.23
C GLY A 194 16.16 7.96 18.35
N VAL A 195 17.10 7.24 18.96
CA VAL A 195 16.79 6.25 20.01
C VAL A 195 16.53 6.97 21.34
N TYR A 196 15.49 6.54 22.03
CA TYR A 196 15.12 6.98 23.36
C TYR A 196 14.92 5.79 24.31
N ALA A 197 15.08 6.03 25.60
CA ALA A 197 14.91 5.01 26.63
C ALA A 197 14.46 5.63 27.95
N PHE A 198 13.54 4.95 28.64
CA PHE A 198 13.08 5.27 29.99
C PHE A 198 13.43 4.13 30.93
N GLN A 199 14.19 4.44 31.98
CA GLN A 199 14.56 3.49 33.02
C GLN A 199 13.45 3.41 34.08
N ASP A 200 13.31 2.24 34.70
CA ASP A 200 12.48 2.03 35.89
C ASP A 200 11.06 2.63 35.82
N VAL A 201 10.39 2.48 34.65
CA VAL A 201 9.03 2.97 34.50
C VAL A 201 8.09 2.10 35.33
N PRO A 202 7.40 2.65 36.34
CA PRO A 202 6.44 1.88 37.12
C PRO A 202 5.29 1.36 36.29
N ALA A 203 4.65 0.27 36.73
CA ALA A 203 3.42 -0.20 36.12
C ALA A 203 2.35 0.92 36.13
N GLY A 204 1.65 1.07 35.02
CA GLY A 204 0.64 2.14 34.88
C GLY A 204 0.23 2.39 33.44
N GLU A 205 -0.59 3.41 33.28
CA GLU A 205 -1.02 3.91 31.98
C GLU A 205 -0.35 5.27 31.73
N TYR A 206 0.27 5.41 30.56
CA TYR A 206 1.06 6.58 30.20
C TYR A 206 0.68 7.13 28.84
N GLN A 207 0.56 8.44 28.75
CA GLN A 207 0.49 9.13 27.47
C GLN A 207 1.89 9.57 27.06
N MET A 208 2.29 9.25 25.83
CA MET A 208 3.56 9.70 25.26
C MET A 208 3.38 11.02 24.52
N THR A 209 4.30 11.94 24.75
CA THR A 209 4.41 13.23 24.05
C THR A 209 5.86 13.52 23.68
N ALA A 210 6.08 14.37 22.67
CA ALA A 210 7.41 14.83 22.28
C ALA A 210 7.41 16.32 21.93
N GLU A 211 8.55 16.99 22.13
CA GLU A 211 8.76 18.36 21.66
C GLU A 211 9.14 18.35 20.18
N LEU A 212 8.13 18.37 19.33
CA LEU A 212 8.29 18.30 17.87
C LEU A 212 8.29 19.69 17.24
N PRO A 213 8.89 19.84 16.04
CA PRO A 213 8.71 21.03 15.22
C PRO A 213 7.22 21.32 14.95
N ALA A 214 6.91 22.59 14.71
CA ALA A 214 5.55 23.04 14.41
C ALA A 214 4.97 22.24 13.24
N GLY A 215 3.71 21.83 13.38
CA GLY A 215 3.01 21.06 12.35
C GLY A 215 3.29 19.57 12.33
N LEU A 216 4.07 19.06 13.28
CA LEU A 216 4.27 17.62 13.47
C LEU A 216 3.58 17.15 14.75
N GLY A 217 3.05 15.93 14.72
CA GLY A 217 2.49 15.22 15.86
C GLY A 217 3.05 13.80 15.94
N LEU A 218 3.02 13.20 17.12
CA LEU A 218 3.41 11.81 17.30
C LEU A 218 2.34 10.87 16.78
N ALA A 219 2.78 9.81 16.11
CA ALA A 219 1.96 8.69 15.69
C ALA A 219 2.71 7.37 15.87
N HIS A 220 2.01 6.25 15.78
CA HIS A 220 2.64 4.93 15.77
C HIS A 220 3.52 4.79 14.51
N ALA A 221 4.74 4.21 14.66
CA ALA A 221 5.69 4.15 13.54
C ALA A 221 5.20 3.34 12.33
N PHE A 222 4.38 2.31 12.57
CA PHE A 222 3.95 1.36 11.53
C PHE A 222 2.43 1.29 11.32
N LEU A 223 1.65 2.06 12.08
CA LEU A 223 0.20 2.06 12.00
C LEU A 223 -0.32 3.48 11.73
N ASP A 224 -1.41 3.57 10.97
CA ASP A 224 -2.11 4.83 10.71
C ASP A 224 -2.98 5.29 11.87
N GLU A 225 -2.73 4.76 13.05
CA GLU A 225 -3.53 4.99 14.24
C GLU A 225 -2.90 6.07 15.12
N PRO A 226 -3.70 6.88 15.79
CA PRO A 226 -3.23 7.75 16.85
C PRO A 226 -2.52 6.95 17.95
N LEU A 227 -1.58 7.57 18.64
CA LEU A 227 -0.97 6.95 19.81
C LEU A 227 -2.02 6.73 20.89
N GLU A 228 -2.29 5.47 21.19
CA GLU A 228 -3.05 5.10 22.38
C GLU A 228 -2.17 5.19 23.65
N PRO A 229 -2.77 5.42 24.81
CA PRO A 229 -2.03 5.35 26.06
C PRO A 229 -1.35 3.98 26.25
N LEU A 230 -0.07 4.02 26.65
CA LEU A 230 0.73 2.83 26.92
C LEU A 230 0.31 2.21 28.23
N LYS A 231 -0.19 0.98 28.21
CA LYS A 231 -0.48 0.17 29.40
C LYS A 231 0.72 -0.72 29.71
N LEU A 232 1.49 -0.38 30.72
CA LEU A 232 2.72 -1.05 31.08
C LEU A 232 2.54 -1.89 32.33
N PRO A 233 2.67 -3.24 32.24
CA PRO A 233 2.84 -4.10 33.42
C PRO A 233 4.18 -3.89 34.11
N ALA A 234 4.32 -4.34 35.34
CA ALA A 234 5.59 -4.29 36.04
C ALA A 234 6.62 -5.27 35.44
N GLY A 235 7.89 -4.87 35.40
CA GLY A 235 9.00 -5.76 35.01
C GLY A 235 9.08 -6.11 33.52
N VAL A 236 8.47 -5.30 32.66
CA VAL A 236 8.53 -5.46 31.21
C VAL A 236 9.55 -4.55 30.56
N CYS A 237 10.09 -4.99 29.42
CA CYS A 237 10.82 -4.19 28.46
C CYS A 237 9.95 -4.07 27.20
N PHE A 238 9.51 -2.85 26.89
CA PHE A 238 8.61 -2.60 25.80
C PHE A 238 9.27 -1.69 24.75
N GLU A 239 9.45 -2.25 23.56
CA GLU A 239 9.87 -1.48 22.39
C GLU A 239 8.66 -0.77 21.80
N TYR A 240 8.73 0.55 21.72
CA TYR A 240 7.65 1.38 21.22
C TYR A 240 8.19 2.43 20.25
N ASP A 241 8.24 2.06 18.98
CA ASP A 241 8.71 2.95 17.92
C ASP A 241 7.61 3.95 17.55
N VAL A 242 7.99 5.20 17.41
CA VAL A 242 7.09 6.31 17.10
C VAL A 242 7.61 7.13 15.92
N SER A 243 6.68 7.74 15.21
CA SER A 243 6.99 8.65 14.10
C SER A 243 6.42 10.05 14.37
N ALA A 244 7.11 11.04 13.85
CA ALA A 244 6.58 12.40 13.74
C ALA A 244 5.92 12.56 12.38
N GLN A 245 4.63 12.86 12.37
CA GLN A 245 3.83 13.00 11.16
C GLN A 245 3.28 14.40 11.02
N ALA A 246 3.10 14.89 9.81
CA ALA A 246 2.41 16.15 9.57
C ALA A 246 0.98 16.08 10.13
N THR A 247 0.53 17.18 10.72
CA THR A 247 -0.81 17.33 11.32
C THR A 247 -1.73 18.21 10.49
N GLY A 248 -1.28 18.69 9.33
CA GLY A 248 -2.10 19.49 8.42
C GLY A 248 -3.27 18.70 7.87
N ARG A 249 -4.37 19.40 7.58
CA ARG A 249 -5.60 18.82 7.06
C ARG A 249 -6.25 19.72 6.04
N ILE A 250 -6.73 19.13 4.94
CA ILE A 250 -7.58 19.81 3.94
C ILE A 250 -8.92 19.08 3.94
N GLN A 251 -10.00 19.83 4.17
CA GLN A 251 -11.38 19.32 4.18
C GLN A 251 -12.27 20.15 3.30
N GLY A 252 -13.21 19.50 2.63
CA GLY A 252 -14.20 20.18 1.81
C GLY A 252 -15.31 19.27 1.32
N ARG A 253 -16.07 19.77 0.36
CA ARG A 253 -17.16 19.05 -0.29
C ARG A 253 -17.11 19.26 -1.78
N VAL A 254 -17.59 18.28 -2.52
CA VAL A 254 -17.90 18.47 -3.95
C VAL A 254 -19.39 18.77 -4.07
N LEU A 255 -19.70 19.93 -4.60
CA LEU A 255 -21.06 20.46 -4.72
C LEU A 255 -21.51 20.44 -6.18
N GLY A 256 -22.62 19.78 -6.44
CA GLY A 256 -23.28 19.77 -7.75
C GLY A 256 -23.89 21.12 -8.13
N PRO A 257 -24.49 21.22 -9.34
CA PRO A 257 -25.12 22.45 -9.84
C PRO A 257 -26.27 22.95 -8.97
N ASP A 258 -26.95 22.05 -8.24
CA ASP A 258 -28.01 22.38 -7.29
C ASP A 258 -27.50 22.81 -5.90
N GLY A 259 -26.18 22.87 -5.73
CA GLY A 259 -25.51 23.22 -4.48
C GLY A 259 -25.52 22.11 -3.42
N LYS A 260 -26.00 20.93 -3.75
CA LYS A 260 -25.93 19.78 -2.86
C LYS A 260 -24.62 19.04 -3.05
N ALA A 261 -24.17 18.40 -1.97
CA ALA A 261 -23.00 17.54 -2.03
C ALA A 261 -23.26 16.31 -2.90
N LEU A 262 -22.28 15.93 -3.73
CA LEU A 262 -22.35 14.72 -4.52
C LEU A 262 -22.24 13.49 -3.62
N SER A 263 -22.88 12.39 -4.01
CA SER A 263 -22.79 11.12 -3.28
C SER A 263 -21.44 10.44 -3.42
N PHE A 264 -20.76 10.67 -4.51
CA PHE A 264 -19.43 10.14 -4.84
C PHE A 264 -18.53 11.27 -5.34
N ALA A 265 -17.25 11.20 -5.01
CA ALA A 265 -16.24 12.12 -5.53
C ALA A 265 -14.89 11.42 -5.62
N ASP A 266 -14.29 11.47 -6.80
CA ASP A 266 -12.88 11.10 -7.02
C ASP A 266 -12.06 12.39 -6.93
N LEU A 267 -11.22 12.49 -5.91
CA LEU A 267 -10.46 13.69 -5.60
C LEU A 267 -8.99 13.37 -5.48
N ASP A 268 -8.20 14.18 -6.13
CA ASP A 268 -6.75 14.08 -6.11
C ASP A 268 -6.12 15.37 -5.62
N LEU A 269 -5.12 15.23 -4.76
CA LEU A 269 -4.31 16.33 -4.24
C LEU A 269 -2.88 16.17 -4.74
N PHE A 270 -2.34 17.23 -5.32
CA PHE A 270 -0.95 17.28 -5.83
C PHE A 270 -0.20 18.45 -5.22
N PRO A 271 1.10 18.34 -4.91
CA PRO A 271 1.95 19.50 -4.73
C PRO A 271 1.94 20.35 -6.00
N ALA A 272 1.76 21.65 -5.89
CA ALA A 272 1.50 22.55 -7.03
C ALA A 272 2.58 22.53 -8.13
N GLY A 273 3.84 22.18 -7.79
CA GLY A 273 4.94 22.04 -8.75
C GLY A 273 5.09 20.66 -9.37
N LYS A 274 4.21 19.71 -9.01
CA LYS A 274 4.29 18.29 -9.39
C LYS A 274 3.09 17.78 -10.18
N TYR A 275 2.09 18.59 -10.35
CA TYR A 275 0.95 18.24 -11.19
C TYR A 275 1.35 18.23 -12.68
N PRO A 276 0.97 17.25 -13.51
CA PRO A 276 0.16 16.06 -13.23
C PRO A 276 0.98 14.77 -12.98
N GLU A 277 2.19 14.86 -12.41
CA GLU A 277 3.04 13.70 -12.17
C GLU A 277 2.33 12.70 -11.23
N TRP A 278 1.91 11.55 -11.74
CA TRP A 278 1.11 10.54 -11.02
C TRP A 278 1.78 10.03 -9.74
N GLU A 279 3.11 10.02 -9.67
CA GLU A 279 3.92 9.62 -8.51
C GLU A 279 3.66 10.53 -7.29
N PHE A 280 3.17 11.74 -7.52
CA PHE A 280 2.85 12.72 -6.49
C PHE A 280 1.35 12.88 -6.26
N ARG A 281 0.53 11.99 -6.82
CA ARG A 281 -0.91 11.99 -6.70
C ARG A 281 -1.33 11.40 -5.35
N TRP A 282 -2.18 12.09 -4.63
CA TRP A 282 -2.82 11.61 -3.43
C TRP A 282 -4.32 11.53 -3.67
N SER A 283 -4.84 10.32 -3.83
CA SER A 283 -6.25 10.07 -4.12
C SER A 283 -7.02 9.75 -2.85
N GLU A 284 -8.20 10.35 -2.70
CA GLU A 284 -9.18 10.03 -1.68
C GLU A 284 -10.47 9.55 -2.33
N PHE A 285 -10.83 8.31 -2.02
CA PHE A 285 -12.10 7.71 -2.41
C PHE A 285 -13.04 7.72 -1.21
N GLN A 286 -14.14 8.45 -1.31
CA GLN A 286 -15.11 8.54 -0.23
C GLN A 286 -16.14 7.40 -0.32
N ASP A 287 -16.28 6.64 0.78
CA ASP A 287 -17.38 5.67 0.92
C ASP A 287 -18.72 6.40 1.06
N GLN A 288 -19.55 6.26 0.03
CA GLN A 288 -20.82 6.96 -0.19
C GLN A 288 -21.81 6.90 0.99
N LYS A 289 -21.70 5.92 1.86
CA LYS A 289 -22.74 5.65 2.88
C LYS A 289 -22.61 6.48 4.15
N LYS A 290 -21.44 7.07 4.41
CA LYS A 290 -21.16 7.77 5.66
C LYS A 290 -21.05 9.29 5.56
N HIS A 291 -20.56 9.84 4.43
CA HIS A 291 -20.21 11.26 4.35
C HIS A 291 -20.43 11.83 2.94
N ALA A 292 -21.66 11.83 2.44
CA ALA A 292 -22.00 12.31 1.09
C ALA A 292 -21.27 13.60 0.70
N GLY A 293 -20.37 13.50 -0.31
CA GLY A 293 -19.63 14.61 -0.89
C GLY A 293 -18.61 15.29 0.00
N PHE A 294 -18.36 14.80 1.22
CA PHE A 294 -17.33 15.32 2.11
C PHE A 294 -16.01 14.56 1.90
N PHE A 295 -14.91 15.26 1.80
CA PHE A 295 -13.58 14.68 1.70
C PHE A 295 -12.62 15.25 2.74
N GLU A 296 -11.57 14.48 3.05
CA GLU A 296 -10.57 14.86 4.02
C GLU A 296 -9.19 14.28 3.65
N PHE A 297 -8.23 15.14 3.38
CA PHE A 297 -6.82 14.78 3.29
C PHE A 297 -6.17 15.08 4.63
N ASN A 298 -5.68 14.04 5.30
CA ASN A 298 -5.01 14.13 6.59
C ASN A 298 -3.49 14.08 6.40
N ARG A 299 -2.73 14.62 7.36
CA ARG A 299 -1.27 14.61 7.33
C ARG A 299 -0.65 15.38 6.16
N VAL A 300 -1.32 16.44 5.76
CA VAL A 300 -0.84 17.33 4.70
C VAL A 300 0.36 18.11 5.21
N LYS A 301 1.49 18.01 4.50
CA LYS A 301 2.71 18.77 4.79
C LYS A 301 2.52 20.24 4.43
N PRO A 302 3.33 21.17 5.00
CA PRO A 302 3.35 22.57 4.54
C PRO A 302 3.70 22.65 3.05
N GLY A 303 3.06 23.56 2.32
CA GLY A 303 3.31 23.78 0.90
C GLY A 303 2.07 24.23 0.14
N ASP A 304 2.22 24.42 -1.17
CA ASP A 304 1.14 24.77 -2.07
C ASP A 304 0.63 23.54 -2.78
N TYR A 305 -0.70 23.39 -2.88
CA TYR A 305 -1.36 22.23 -3.46
C TYR A 305 -2.37 22.61 -4.53
N ILE A 306 -2.54 21.72 -5.49
CA ILE A 306 -3.64 21.72 -6.46
C ILE A 306 -4.58 20.57 -6.08
N LEU A 307 -5.86 20.92 -5.89
CA LEU A 307 -6.92 19.95 -5.64
C LEU A 307 -7.75 19.79 -6.91
N VAL A 308 -7.92 18.52 -7.32
CA VAL A 308 -8.56 18.15 -8.58
C VAL A 308 -9.70 17.19 -8.30
N PHE A 309 -10.84 17.44 -8.89
CA PHE A 309 -11.96 16.52 -8.96
C PHE A 309 -11.93 15.83 -10.32
N ASN A 310 -12.07 14.49 -10.32
CA ASN A 310 -12.07 13.62 -11.50
C ASN A 310 -10.85 13.86 -12.40
N ASP A 311 -9.63 13.73 -11.83
CA ASP A 311 -8.37 14.00 -12.56
C ASP A 311 -8.20 13.10 -13.80
N LEU A 312 -8.72 11.88 -13.77
CA LEU A 312 -8.69 10.97 -14.91
C LEU A 312 -9.83 11.18 -15.90
N ASP A 313 -10.67 12.19 -15.68
CA ASP A 313 -11.84 12.51 -16.51
C ASP A 313 -12.75 11.30 -16.78
N ARG A 314 -12.87 10.43 -15.75
CA ARG A 314 -13.68 9.21 -15.84
C ARG A 314 -15.14 9.56 -15.90
N ILE A 315 -15.87 8.79 -16.71
CA ILE A 315 -17.32 8.90 -16.78
C ILE A 315 -17.90 7.90 -15.77
N ASP A 316 -18.51 8.46 -14.72
CA ASP A 316 -19.30 7.69 -13.78
C ASP A 316 -20.78 8.09 -13.95
N PRO A 317 -21.70 7.13 -14.10
CA PRO A 317 -23.14 7.43 -14.21
C PRO A 317 -23.69 8.24 -13.03
N ASP A 318 -23.10 8.06 -11.84
CA ASP A 318 -23.50 8.77 -10.64
C ASP A 318 -22.85 10.16 -10.51
N THR A 319 -21.77 10.41 -11.26
CA THR A 319 -21.03 11.68 -11.28
C THR A 319 -20.61 12.07 -12.69
N PRO A 320 -21.54 12.48 -13.56
CA PRO A 320 -21.29 12.77 -14.96
C PRO A 320 -20.61 14.13 -15.15
N TYR A 321 -19.68 14.48 -14.29
CA TYR A 321 -18.98 15.75 -14.33
C TYR A 321 -17.53 15.51 -14.75
N PRO A 322 -17.05 16.28 -15.73
CA PRO A 322 -15.64 16.20 -16.15
C PRO A 322 -14.71 16.78 -15.09
N ARG A 323 -13.41 16.79 -15.38
CA ARG A 323 -12.37 17.35 -14.49
C ARG A 323 -12.67 18.80 -14.08
N PHE A 324 -12.51 19.07 -12.80
CA PHE A 324 -12.53 20.38 -12.21
C PHE A 324 -11.36 20.59 -11.26
N TYR A 325 -10.83 21.79 -11.25
CA TYR A 325 -9.84 22.22 -10.27
C TYR A 325 -10.49 23.12 -9.22
N TYR A 326 -9.96 23.10 -8.00
CA TYR A 326 -10.42 24.00 -6.95
C TYR A 326 -10.32 25.48 -7.39
N PRO A 327 -11.34 26.32 -7.13
CA PRO A 327 -12.59 26.06 -6.39
C PRO A 327 -13.77 25.59 -7.26
N GLY A 328 -13.56 25.20 -8.50
CA GLY A 328 -14.57 24.75 -9.44
C GLY A 328 -14.36 25.32 -10.84
N VAL A 329 -13.13 25.36 -11.30
CA VAL A 329 -12.75 25.84 -12.64
C VAL A 329 -12.31 24.66 -13.52
N ARG A 330 -12.47 24.81 -14.85
CA ARG A 330 -12.13 23.79 -15.84
C ARG A 330 -10.67 23.84 -16.28
N GLU A 331 -10.05 24.98 -16.19
CA GLU A 331 -8.70 25.21 -16.67
C GLU A 331 -7.72 25.30 -15.50
N LEU A 332 -6.60 24.57 -15.58
CA LEU A 332 -5.53 24.59 -14.58
C LEU A 332 -4.98 26.00 -14.32
N THR A 333 -4.94 26.84 -15.38
CA THR A 333 -4.45 28.21 -15.29
C THR A 333 -5.30 29.12 -14.40
N HIS A 334 -6.55 28.73 -14.16
CA HIS A 334 -7.50 29.42 -13.28
C HIS A 334 -7.66 28.74 -11.91
N ALA A 335 -6.97 27.61 -11.69
CA ALA A 335 -7.02 26.92 -10.42
C ALA A 335 -6.42 27.75 -9.29
N GLU A 336 -7.09 27.78 -8.16
CA GLU A 336 -6.55 28.34 -6.94
C GLU A 336 -5.71 27.31 -6.21
N LYS A 337 -4.51 27.71 -5.78
CA LYS A 337 -3.65 26.87 -4.95
C LYS A 337 -4.09 26.94 -3.50
N ILE A 338 -4.13 25.81 -2.85
CA ILE A 338 -4.33 25.71 -1.41
C ILE A 338 -2.96 25.82 -0.74
N HIS A 339 -2.72 26.92 -0.03
CA HIS A 339 -1.50 27.10 0.76
C HIS A 339 -1.68 26.50 2.14
N MET A 340 -0.73 25.65 2.58
CA MET A 340 -0.74 24.99 3.87
C MET A 340 0.44 25.40 4.73
N GLU A 341 0.16 26.06 5.85
CA GLU A 341 1.13 26.29 6.91
C GLU A 341 1.34 25.02 7.75
N PRO A 342 2.44 24.92 8.54
CA PRO A 342 2.67 23.78 9.42
C PRO A 342 1.49 23.51 10.37
N GLY A 343 0.85 22.35 10.23
CA GLY A 343 -0.28 21.92 11.07
C GLY A 343 -1.61 22.61 10.80
N GLN A 344 -1.70 23.40 9.74
CA GLN A 344 -2.92 24.12 9.39
C GLN A 344 -4.08 23.18 9.10
N GLN A 345 -5.27 23.61 9.56
CA GLN A 345 -6.55 22.99 9.24
C GLN A 345 -7.24 23.88 8.18
N PHE A 346 -7.16 23.50 6.91
CA PHE A 346 -7.85 24.19 5.82
C PHE A 346 -9.24 23.59 5.66
N LEU A 347 -10.23 24.25 6.23
CA LEU A 347 -11.63 23.82 6.22
C LEU A 347 -12.40 24.61 5.15
N GLY A 348 -13.20 23.91 4.34
CA GLY A 348 -14.02 24.54 3.31
C GLY A 348 -13.35 24.62 1.93
N ALA A 349 -12.51 23.64 1.61
CA ALA A 349 -12.00 23.43 0.25
C ALA A 349 -13.11 22.92 -0.69
N ASP A 350 -14.25 23.62 -0.73
CA ASP A 350 -15.41 23.19 -1.53
C ASP A 350 -15.13 23.38 -3.02
N ILE A 351 -15.32 22.30 -3.80
CA ILE A 351 -15.29 22.34 -5.27
C ILE A 351 -16.71 22.37 -5.78
N ARG A 352 -17.02 23.31 -6.67
CA ARG A 352 -18.31 23.39 -7.36
C ARG A 352 -18.18 22.86 -8.76
N VAL A 353 -18.91 21.78 -9.06
CA VAL A 353 -19.00 21.21 -10.40
C VAL A 353 -20.28 21.66 -11.07
N TYR A 354 -20.23 21.86 -12.38
CA TYR A 354 -21.36 22.32 -13.18
C TYR A 354 -21.24 21.80 -14.62
N GLY A 355 -22.35 21.85 -15.35
CA GLY A 355 -22.37 21.47 -16.76
C GLY A 355 -21.98 20.00 -16.93
N GLY A 356 -22.76 19.12 -16.33
CA GLY A 356 -22.60 17.69 -16.59
C GLY A 356 -22.68 17.44 -18.09
N HIS A 357 -21.62 16.84 -18.65
CA HIS A 357 -21.65 16.45 -20.05
C HIS A 357 -22.61 15.29 -20.23
N PRO A 358 -23.51 15.33 -21.22
CA PRO A 358 -24.33 14.18 -21.51
C PRO A 358 -23.41 13.02 -21.93
N ALA A 359 -23.38 11.98 -21.11
CA ALA A 359 -22.70 10.75 -21.44
C ALA A 359 -23.62 9.87 -22.30
N ARG A 360 -23.02 9.09 -23.18
CA ARG A 360 -23.71 8.09 -23.98
C ARG A 360 -22.97 6.76 -23.89
N ASP A 361 -23.73 5.73 -23.64
CA ASP A 361 -23.18 4.37 -23.67
C ASP A 361 -22.94 3.93 -25.11
N ILE A 362 -21.73 3.45 -25.36
CA ILE A 362 -21.33 2.85 -26.61
C ILE A 362 -20.92 1.38 -26.39
N THR A 363 -21.09 0.58 -27.43
CA THR A 363 -20.60 -0.80 -27.45
C THR A 363 -19.39 -0.88 -28.36
N VAL A 364 -18.27 -1.37 -27.83
CA VAL A 364 -17.05 -1.66 -28.59
C VAL A 364 -16.89 -3.16 -28.70
N LYS A 365 -16.66 -3.64 -29.91
CA LYS A 365 -16.48 -5.05 -30.23
C LYS A 365 -15.09 -5.28 -30.77
N LEU A 366 -14.34 -6.14 -30.11
CA LEU A 366 -13.07 -6.65 -30.61
C LEU A 366 -13.32 -7.84 -31.49
N VAL A 367 -12.71 -7.89 -32.68
CA VAL A 367 -12.76 -9.04 -33.59
C VAL A 367 -11.35 -9.38 -34.07
N ALA A 368 -11.07 -10.64 -34.32
CA ALA A 368 -9.84 -11.06 -34.97
C ALA A 368 -10.13 -11.28 -36.48
N GLU A 369 -9.25 -10.79 -37.33
CA GLU A 369 -9.34 -11.00 -38.77
C GLU A 369 -9.18 -12.48 -39.12
N GLU A 370 -8.23 -13.16 -38.46
CA GLU A 370 -7.99 -14.59 -38.56
C GLU A 370 -7.80 -15.23 -37.19
N GLY A 371 -8.37 -16.41 -36.96
CA GLY A 371 -8.22 -17.16 -35.70
C GLY A 371 -9.16 -16.72 -34.61
N LYS A 372 -8.68 -16.77 -33.36
CA LYS A 372 -9.43 -16.36 -32.14
C LYS A 372 -8.90 -15.07 -31.58
N LEU A 373 -9.76 -14.35 -30.88
CA LEU A 373 -9.34 -13.19 -30.06
C LEU A 373 -8.21 -13.59 -29.09
N PRO A 374 -7.31 -12.66 -28.76
CA PRO A 374 -6.35 -12.85 -27.67
C PRO A 374 -7.04 -13.34 -26.40
N ASN A 375 -6.36 -14.20 -25.62
CA ASN A 375 -6.92 -14.75 -24.40
C ASN A 375 -7.18 -13.68 -23.34
N ILE A 376 -6.28 -12.69 -23.30
CA ILE A 376 -6.38 -11.49 -22.48
C ILE A 376 -6.50 -10.34 -23.47
N HIS A 377 -7.54 -9.54 -23.36
CA HIS A 377 -7.76 -8.38 -24.22
C HIS A 377 -8.52 -7.31 -23.48
N TYR A 378 -8.25 -6.07 -23.86
CA TYR A 378 -8.91 -4.88 -23.32
C TYR A 378 -8.98 -3.80 -24.40
N VAL A 379 -9.79 -2.79 -24.15
CA VAL A 379 -9.90 -1.61 -25.00
C VAL A 379 -9.22 -0.46 -24.26
N GLU A 380 -8.25 0.17 -24.90
CA GLU A 380 -7.68 1.41 -24.41
C GLU A 380 -8.40 2.59 -25.07
N VAL A 381 -8.80 3.54 -24.25
CA VAL A 381 -9.53 4.73 -24.68
C VAL A 381 -8.77 5.94 -24.17
N THR A 382 -8.38 6.81 -25.09
CA THR A 382 -7.65 8.03 -24.76
C THR A 382 -8.44 9.24 -25.24
N GLY A 383 -8.79 10.16 -24.33
CA GLY A 383 -9.29 11.47 -24.67
C GLY A 383 -8.16 12.40 -25.13
N LEU A 384 -8.48 13.54 -25.73
CA LEU A 384 -7.48 14.52 -26.19
C LEU A 384 -6.57 15.06 -25.08
N ASP A 385 -7.00 14.93 -23.83
CA ASP A 385 -6.27 15.37 -22.64
C ASP A 385 -5.58 14.23 -21.90
N GLY A 386 -5.54 13.00 -22.49
CA GLY A 386 -4.98 11.79 -21.86
C GLY A 386 -5.92 11.10 -20.89
N SER A 387 -7.19 11.50 -20.83
CA SER A 387 -8.19 10.84 -19.99
C SER A 387 -8.52 9.43 -20.50
N SER A 388 -8.74 8.50 -19.60
CA SER A 388 -9.17 7.14 -19.92
C SER A 388 -10.49 6.84 -19.20
N PRO A 389 -11.62 6.87 -19.90
CA PRO A 389 -12.90 6.49 -19.31
C PRO A 389 -12.90 5.02 -18.91
N GLY A 390 -13.66 4.70 -17.86
CA GLY A 390 -13.84 3.33 -17.41
C GLY A 390 -14.55 2.46 -18.46
N GLU A 391 -14.14 1.20 -18.57
CA GLU A 391 -14.76 0.21 -19.45
C GLU A 391 -15.19 -1.02 -18.67
N GLN A 392 -16.19 -1.72 -19.20
CA GLN A 392 -16.64 -3.00 -18.65
C GLN A 392 -16.75 -4.05 -19.78
N GLU A 393 -16.04 -5.17 -19.63
CA GLU A 393 -16.23 -6.29 -20.51
C GLU A 393 -17.58 -6.99 -20.24
N LEU A 394 -18.45 -7.03 -21.25
CA LEU A 394 -19.75 -7.71 -21.18
C LEU A 394 -19.66 -9.20 -21.50
N LYS A 395 -18.95 -9.53 -22.57
CA LYS A 395 -18.67 -10.92 -23.02
C LYS A 395 -17.54 -10.89 -24.05
N LEU A 396 -16.65 -11.85 -23.98
CA LEU A 396 -15.66 -12.23 -25.00
C LEU A 396 -15.43 -11.17 -26.10
N GLY A 397 -14.74 -10.09 -25.76
CA GLY A 397 -14.42 -9.02 -26.67
C GLY A 397 -15.54 -8.00 -26.95
N ILE A 398 -16.58 -7.96 -26.15
CA ILE A 398 -17.63 -6.94 -26.22
C ILE A 398 -17.58 -6.11 -24.95
N PHE A 399 -17.37 -4.81 -25.11
CA PHE A 399 -17.24 -3.85 -24.02
C PHE A 399 -18.36 -2.81 -24.11
N THR A 400 -18.86 -2.36 -22.98
CA THR A 400 -19.70 -1.17 -22.87
C THR A 400 -18.92 -0.11 -22.11
N MET A 401 -18.92 1.10 -22.62
CA MET A 401 -18.33 2.26 -22.00
C MET A 401 -19.19 3.49 -22.21
N SER A 402 -19.14 4.42 -21.26
CA SER A 402 -19.83 5.71 -21.37
C SER A 402 -18.83 6.76 -21.81
N LEU A 403 -19.12 7.44 -22.92
CA LEU A 403 -18.31 8.55 -23.44
C LEU A 403 -19.06 9.86 -23.39
N TYR A 404 -18.38 10.96 -23.10
CA TYR A 404 -18.96 12.30 -23.19
C TYR A 404 -19.18 12.70 -24.64
N THR A 405 -20.33 13.30 -24.94
CA THR A 405 -20.73 13.60 -26.32
C THR A 405 -19.98 14.75 -26.96
N ASP A 406 -19.24 15.52 -26.18
CA ASP A 406 -18.48 16.69 -26.61
C ASP A 406 -16.96 16.52 -26.47
N VAL A 407 -16.49 15.30 -26.31
CA VAL A 407 -15.07 14.96 -26.23
C VAL A 407 -14.67 14.08 -27.41
N HIS A 408 -13.49 14.32 -27.92
CA HIS A 408 -12.87 13.48 -28.94
C HIS A 408 -12.06 12.36 -28.30
N TYR A 409 -12.26 11.13 -28.75
CA TYR A 409 -11.60 9.97 -28.22
C TYR A 409 -10.85 9.17 -29.29
N THR A 410 -9.73 8.58 -28.91
CA THR A 410 -9.03 7.57 -29.68
C THR A 410 -9.20 6.22 -28.99
N LEU A 411 -9.74 5.24 -29.70
CA LEU A 411 -9.95 3.88 -29.19
C LEU A 411 -9.04 2.89 -29.92
N HIS A 412 -8.40 1.99 -29.18
CA HIS A 412 -7.74 0.82 -29.76
C HIS A 412 -7.84 -0.38 -28.82
N GLY A 413 -7.82 -1.58 -29.41
CA GLY A 413 -7.80 -2.82 -28.66
C GLY A 413 -6.37 -3.30 -28.47
N GLU A 414 -6.06 -3.77 -27.30
CA GLU A 414 -4.83 -4.49 -26.99
C GLU A 414 -5.12 -5.92 -26.58
N GLY A 415 -4.22 -6.83 -26.88
CA GLY A 415 -4.41 -8.23 -26.59
C GLY A 415 -3.11 -9.00 -26.41
N TYR A 416 -3.17 -10.04 -25.59
CA TYR A 416 -2.06 -10.93 -25.31
C TYR A 416 -2.48 -12.39 -25.45
N CYS A 417 -1.69 -13.16 -26.22
CA CYS A 417 -1.87 -14.59 -26.36
C CYS A 417 -0.99 -15.33 -25.36
N SER A 418 -1.57 -15.86 -24.30
CA SER A 418 -0.84 -16.56 -23.23
C SER A 418 -0.06 -17.80 -23.71
N THR A 419 -0.51 -18.43 -24.81
CA THR A 419 0.13 -19.63 -25.37
C THR A 419 1.37 -19.33 -26.21
N SER A 420 1.48 -18.14 -26.80
CA SER A 420 2.61 -17.73 -27.66
C SER A 420 3.44 -16.60 -27.10
N GLY A 421 2.99 -15.96 -26.02
CA GLY A 421 3.63 -14.75 -25.48
C GLY A 421 3.55 -13.55 -26.43
N THR A 422 2.61 -13.55 -27.38
CA THR A 422 2.53 -12.52 -28.43
C THR A 422 1.54 -11.44 -28.05
N GLU A 423 2.00 -10.20 -28.05
CA GLU A 423 1.15 -9.01 -27.95
C GLU A 423 0.61 -8.66 -29.35
N SER A 424 -0.61 -8.15 -29.38
CA SER A 424 -1.25 -7.64 -30.59
C SER A 424 -2.09 -6.41 -30.27
N LYS A 425 -2.14 -5.48 -31.23
CA LYS A 425 -2.94 -4.25 -31.14
C LYS A 425 -3.83 -4.12 -32.37
N THR A 426 -4.98 -3.45 -32.20
CA THR A 426 -5.81 -3.05 -33.33
C THR A 426 -5.28 -1.74 -33.92
N GLU A 427 -5.80 -1.35 -35.08
CA GLU A 427 -5.71 0.06 -35.51
C GLU A 427 -6.52 0.93 -34.56
N SER A 428 -6.06 2.17 -34.37
CA SER A 428 -6.79 3.16 -33.60
C SER A 428 -7.97 3.70 -34.41
N VAL A 429 -9.08 3.92 -33.73
CA VAL A 429 -10.27 4.55 -34.29
C VAL A 429 -10.52 5.86 -33.55
N GLU A 430 -10.57 6.96 -34.27
CA GLU A 430 -10.93 8.27 -33.73
C GLU A 430 -12.45 8.42 -33.73
N VAL A 431 -12.97 8.98 -32.65
CA VAL A 431 -14.40 9.07 -32.41
C VAL A 431 -14.75 10.39 -31.73
N GLU A 432 -15.63 11.18 -32.36
CA GLU A 432 -16.29 12.28 -31.67
C GLU A 432 -17.46 11.75 -30.86
N GLY A 433 -17.54 12.12 -29.59
CA GLY A 433 -18.65 11.71 -28.74
C GLY A 433 -20.03 12.09 -29.27
N SER A 434 -20.13 13.16 -30.11
CA SER A 434 -21.36 13.61 -30.78
C SER A 434 -21.75 12.77 -31.99
N ASP A 435 -20.81 12.11 -32.65
CA ASP A 435 -21.01 11.45 -33.96
C ASP A 435 -21.65 10.06 -33.89
N PHE A 436 -22.06 9.63 -32.68
CA PHE A 436 -22.60 8.29 -32.47
C PHE A 436 -24.07 8.13 -32.88
N ASP A 437 -24.33 8.08 -34.18
CA ASP A 437 -25.48 7.32 -34.69
C ASP A 437 -25.20 5.81 -34.75
N ALA A 438 -23.91 5.41 -34.70
CA ALA A 438 -23.48 4.01 -34.67
C ALA A 438 -23.50 3.46 -33.22
N LYS A 439 -24.38 2.51 -32.96
CA LYS A 439 -24.48 1.83 -31.65
C LYS A 439 -23.31 0.90 -31.34
N GLU A 440 -22.43 0.63 -32.27
CA GLU A 440 -21.34 -0.35 -32.14
C GLU A 440 -20.09 0.10 -32.90
N ILE A 441 -18.95 0.09 -32.21
CA ILE A 441 -17.62 0.30 -32.80
C ILE A 441 -16.93 -1.05 -32.89
N ILE A 442 -16.33 -1.34 -34.04
CA ILE A 442 -15.61 -2.59 -34.28
C ILE A 442 -14.12 -2.29 -34.39
N LEU A 443 -13.33 -2.85 -33.49
CA LEU A 443 -11.87 -2.81 -33.51
C LEU A 443 -11.34 -4.17 -33.95
N VAL A 444 -10.49 -4.19 -34.98
CA VAL A 444 -10.04 -5.41 -35.62
C VAL A 444 -8.57 -5.68 -35.35
N PHE A 445 -8.28 -6.79 -34.69
CA PHE A 445 -6.91 -7.32 -34.61
C PHE A 445 -6.54 -7.90 -35.99
N ARG A 446 -5.58 -7.25 -36.65
CA ARG A 446 -5.09 -7.69 -37.95
C ARG A 446 -4.01 -8.77 -37.82
N GLY A 447 -4.04 -9.74 -38.72
CA GLY A 447 -3.11 -10.85 -38.75
C GLY A 447 -3.61 -12.11 -38.05
N LYS A 448 -2.69 -13.04 -37.78
CA LYS A 448 -3.05 -14.29 -37.11
C LYS A 448 -3.35 -14.05 -35.64
N GLY A 449 -4.61 -14.25 -35.23
CA GLY A 449 -5.02 -14.31 -33.85
C GLY A 449 -4.34 -15.45 -33.08
N CYS A 450 -4.73 -15.66 -31.84
CA CYS A 450 -4.19 -16.77 -31.05
C CYS A 450 -4.45 -18.13 -31.70
N ALA A 451 -3.44 -19.00 -31.72
CA ALA A 451 -3.57 -20.35 -32.18
C ALA A 451 -4.62 -21.14 -31.38
N GLU A 452 -5.42 -21.97 -32.03
CA GLU A 452 -6.26 -22.92 -31.32
C GLU A 452 -5.38 -23.93 -30.56
N LEU A 453 -5.64 -24.10 -29.25
CA LEU A 453 -5.06 -25.23 -28.55
C LEU A 453 -5.47 -26.52 -29.24
N PRO A 454 -4.53 -27.45 -29.54
CA PRO A 454 -4.90 -28.76 -30.09
C PRO A 454 -5.88 -29.39 -29.09
N LYS A 455 -7.03 -29.86 -29.62
CA LYS A 455 -8.01 -30.61 -28.82
C LYS A 455 -7.26 -31.76 -28.16
N ALA A 456 -7.28 -31.81 -26.84
CA ALA A 456 -6.75 -32.95 -26.10
C ALA A 456 -7.41 -34.21 -26.69
N THR A 457 -6.63 -35.03 -27.38
CA THR A 457 -7.06 -36.37 -27.79
C THR A 457 -7.41 -37.11 -26.53
N GLN A 458 -8.70 -37.34 -26.30
CA GLN A 458 -9.12 -38.32 -25.30
C GLN A 458 -8.41 -39.62 -25.65
N SER A 459 -7.41 -39.99 -24.89
CA SER A 459 -6.85 -41.32 -24.93
C SER A 459 -7.96 -42.26 -24.46
N GLU A 460 -8.56 -43.01 -25.36
CA GLU A 460 -9.31 -44.21 -25.01
C GLU A 460 -8.32 -45.13 -24.28
N GLU A 461 -8.52 -45.28 -22.97
CA GLU A 461 -7.87 -46.37 -22.22
C GLU A 461 -8.45 -47.70 -22.70
N PRO A 462 -7.57 -48.72 -22.93
CA PRO A 462 -7.99 -50.07 -23.31
C PRO A 462 -8.64 -50.85 -22.15
#